data_633974b2ba439084410383a1900bce39
#
_entry.id   633974b2ba439084410383a1900bce39
#
_cell.length_a   1.000
_cell.length_b   1.000
_cell.length_c   1.000
_cell.angle_alpha   90.00
_cell.angle_beta   90.00
_cell.angle_gamma   90.00
#
_symmetry.space_group_name_H-M   'P 1'
#
loop_
_entity.id
_entity.type
_entity.pdbx_description
1 polymer ?
#
loop_
_entity_poly.entity_id
_entity_poly.type
_entity_poly.pdbx_seq_one_letter_code
_entity_poly.pdbx_strand_id
1 'polypeptide(L)'
;YLYIIFSILLVIPSIFYLYQKGTTAGFNIYFDFLLNKNIDKKISTTCFIVIFILLSVVYLRIIKEKNSFKNIKELIKYVFIVCSIFLFMLPWTSSDIFYYMGVGELDSQYGQNPYYITIEQYYSENSNKINDEIMEQAKDNFWANTTVVYGPISQIIFKLCTKISNKNINICIITFKFINILIHLLNCYLIYKITGKKIFTLIYGLNPFILIEGIVSVHNDMFVILFTLLSLYMLLKKKNIVLSVVFLGFATGIKYFSILLLPFIIIY
;
A
#
# COMPACT_ATOMS: atom_id res chain seq x y z
N TYR A 1 2.55 23.76 -4.73
CA TYR A 1 1.52 24.06 -3.72
C TYR A 1 0.16 23.42 -4.06
N LEU A 2 -0.39 23.63 -5.30
CA LEU A 2 -1.70 23.05 -5.69
C LEU A 2 -1.78 21.53 -5.49
N TYR A 3 -0.72 20.79 -5.76
CA TYR A 3 -0.70 19.34 -5.56
C TYR A 3 -0.90 18.96 -4.08
N ILE A 4 -0.27 19.67 -3.16
CA ILE A 4 -0.46 19.49 -1.71
C ILE A 4 -1.89 19.84 -1.31
N ILE A 5 -2.45 20.94 -1.83
CA ILE A 5 -3.82 21.35 -1.51
C ILE A 5 -4.81 20.26 -1.94
N PHE A 6 -4.72 19.73 -3.16
CA PHE A 6 -5.61 18.66 -3.61
C PHE A 6 -5.38 17.35 -2.85
N SER A 7 -4.14 17.05 -2.45
CA SER A 7 -3.86 15.90 -1.59
C SER A 7 -4.55 16.04 -0.22
N ILE A 8 -4.52 17.23 0.38
CA ILE A 8 -5.23 17.53 1.65
C ILE A 8 -6.75 17.40 1.44
N LEU A 9 -7.29 17.95 0.36
CA LEU A 9 -8.71 17.86 0.07
C LEU A 9 -9.21 16.41 -0.07
N LEU A 10 -8.38 15.50 -0.60
CA LEU A 10 -8.70 14.07 -0.66
C LEU A 10 -8.77 13.41 0.72
N VAL A 11 -8.01 13.91 1.68
CA VAL A 11 -7.94 13.34 3.04
C VAL A 11 -9.05 13.86 3.95
N ILE A 12 -9.56 15.09 3.73
CA ILE A 12 -10.58 15.72 4.58
C ILE A 12 -11.80 14.82 4.84
N PRO A 13 -12.42 14.14 3.85
CA PRO A 13 -13.54 13.25 4.12
C PRO A 13 -13.21 12.13 5.11
N SER A 14 -11.99 11.58 5.02
CA SER A 14 -11.53 10.55 5.94
C SER A 14 -11.38 11.06 7.37
N ILE A 15 -10.80 12.25 7.54
CA ILE A 15 -10.65 12.89 8.86
C ILE A 15 -12.00 13.22 9.47
N PHE A 16 -12.90 13.82 8.68
CA PHE A 16 -14.24 14.18 9.12
C PHE A 16 -15.04 12.96 9.56
N TYR A 17 -14.92 11.88 8.82
CA TYR A 17 -15.57 10.62 9.11
C TYR A 17 -15.05 9.99 10.41
N LEU A 18 -13.73 9.93 10.62
CA LEU A 18 -13.12 9.46 11.85
C LEU A 18 -13.55 10.32 13.07
N TYR A 19 -13.70 11.63 12.88
CA TYR A 19 -14.15 12.54 13.94
C TYR A 19 -15.60 12.30 14.35
N GLN A 20 -16.53 12.09 13.40
CA GLN A 20 -17.95 11.89 13.69
C GLN A 20 -18.25 10.64 14.50
N LYS A 21 -17.47 9.57 14.30
CA LYS A 21 -17.76 8.27 14.91
C LYS A 21 -16.96 8.00 16.19
N GLY A 22 -16.01 8.86 16.53
CA GLY A 22 -15.12 8.70 17.68
C GLY A 22 -13.99 7.69 17.46
N THR A 23 -12.94 7.82 18.26
CA THR A 23 -11.73 7.00 18.14
C THR A 23 -11.90 5.53 18.57
N THR A 24 -13.01 5.22 19.28
CA THR A 24 -13.31 3.88 19.80
C THR A 24 -14.10 3.00 18.82
N ALA A 25 -14.71 3.60 17.81
CA ALA A 25 -15.52 2.85 16.84
C ALA A 25 -14.69 2.31 15.66
N GLY A 26 -13.39 2.28 15.78
CA GLY A 26 -12.46 1.66 14.86
C GLY A 26 -12.79 1.78 13.35
N PHE A 27 -12.05 1.16 12.53
CA PHE A 27 -12.25 1.05 11.07
C PHE A 27 -13.50 0.22 10.66
N ASN A 28 -14.25 -0.38 11.57
CA ASN A 28 -15.61 -0.90 11.33
C ASN A 28 -16.48 0.11 10.57
N ILE A 29 -16.26 1.36 10.84
CA ILE A 29 -16.85 2.52 10.20
C ILE A 29 -16.49 2.62 8.71
N TYR A 30 -15.33 2.15 8.28
CA TYR A 30 -14.94 2.19 6.88
C TYR A 30 -15.80 1.22 6.06
N PHE A 31 -16.07 0.03 6.58
CA PHE A 31 -17.01 -0.91 6.00
C PHE A 31 -18.44 -0.36 6.03
N ASP A 32 -18.85 0.25 7.13
CA ASP A 32 -20.15 0.95 7.22
C ASP A 32 -20.23 2.09 6.21
N PHE A 33 -19.16 2.83 5.96
CA PHE A 33 -19.12 3.87 4.92
C PHE A 33 -19.22 3.29 3.51
N LEU A 34 -18.52 2.18 3.23
CA LEU A 34 -18.62 1.48 1.94
C LEU A 34 -19.96 0.74 1.78
N LEU A 35 -20.55 0.25 2.86
CA LEU A 35 -21.76 -0.56 2.88
C LEU A 35 -23.01 0.22 3.29
N ASN A 36 -22.88 1.32 4.05
CA ASN A 36 -24.01 2.05 4.62
C ASN A 36 -24.71 2.92 3.57
N LYS A 37 -26.00 2.63 3.37
CA LYS A 37 -26.87 3.30 2.40
C LYS A 37 -27.22 4.76 2.75
N ASN A 38 -26.87 5.25 3.95
CA ASN A 38 -27.31 6.54 4.50
C ASN A 38 -26.39 7.73 4.21
N ILE A 39 -25.17 7.50 3.76
CA ILE A 39 -24.34 8.56 3.19
C ILE A 39 -24.54 8.51 1.68
N ASP A 40 -24.76 9.66 1.08
CA ASP A 40 -24.92 9.73 -0.37
C ASP A 40 -23.58 9.32 -1.04
N LYS A 41 -23.43 7.99 -1.22
CA LYS A 41 -22.25 7.37 -1.83
C LYS A 41 -21.90 8.03 -3.18
N LYS A 42 -22.94 8.50 -3.89
CA LYS A 42 -22.76 9.17 -5.18
C LYS A 42 -22.01 10.49 -5.00
N ILE A 43 -22.38 11.31 -4.03
CA ILE A 43 -21.72 12.60 -3.78
C ILE A 43 -20.28 12.35 -3.36
N SER A 44 -20.03 11.47 -2.39
CA SER A 44 -18.69 11.16 -1.89
C SER A 44 -17.78 10.62 -3.00
N THR A 45 -18.28 9.66 -3.77
CA THR A 45 -17.52 9.09 -4.91
C THR A 45 -17.28 10.14 -6.00
N THR A 46 -18.27 10.99 -6.30
CA THR A 46 -18.11 12.06 -7.28
C THR A 46 -17.07 13.08 -6.83
N CYS A 47 -17.11 13.50 -5.57
CA CYS A 47 -16.09 14.40 -5.00
C CYS A 47 -14.68 13.79 -5.09
N PHE A 48 -14.53 12.50 -4.72
CA PHE A 48 -13.26 11.80 -4.85
C PHE A 48 -12.75 11.81 -6.30
N ILE A 49 -13.62 11.45 -7.27
CA ILE A 49 -13.24 11.40 -8.68
C ILE A 49 -12.84 12.79 -9.19
N VAL A 50 -13.60 13.83 -8.86
CA VAL A 50 -13.30 15.20 -9.30
C VAL A 50 -11.94 15.65 -8.73
N ILE A 51 -11.71 15.47 -7.44
CA ILE A 51 -10.45 15.89 -6.81
C ILE A 51 -9.27 15.05 -7.36
N PHE A 52 -9.46 13.76 -7.60
CA PHE A 52 -8.46 12.89 -8.20
C PHE A 52 -8.09 13.34 -9.64
N ILE A 53 -9.08 13.74 -10.42
CA ILE A 53 -8.85 14.30 -11.77
C ILE A 53 -8.07 15.61 -11.66
N LEU A 54 -8.43 16.52 -10.76
CA LEU A 54 -7.72 17.79 -10.55
C LEU A 54 -6.27 17.55 -10.11
N LEU A 55 -6.05 16.61 -9.19
CA LEU A 55 -4.71 16.19 -8.75
C LEU A 55 -3.90 15.66 -9.94
N SER A 56 -4.53 14.84 -10.80
CA SER A 56 -3.90 14.28 -12.00
C SER A 56 -3.54 15.37 -13.03
N VAL A 57 -4.39 16.37 -13.21
CA VAL A 57 -4.09 17.53 -14.09
C VAL A 57 -2.89 18.32 -13.56
N VAL A 58 -2.82 18.55 -12.24
CA VAL A 58 -1.67 19.24 -11.62
C VAL A 58 -0.41 18.39 -11.74
N TYR A 59 -0.49 17.08 -11.54
CA TYR A 59 0.61 16.14 -11.77
C TYR A 59 1.17 16.24 -13.19
N LEU A 60 0.30 16.22 -14.21
CA LEU A 60 0.72 16.35 -15.62
C LEU A 60 1.38 17.69 -15.90
N ARG A 61 0.91 18.78 -15.27
CA ARG A 61 1.56 20.11 -15.37
C ARG A 61 2.97 20.07 -14.78
N ILE A 62 3.14 19.50 -13.58
CA ILE A 62 4.45 19.37 -12.92
C ILE A 62 5.43 18.57 -13.79
N ILE A 63 4.98 17.51 -14.46
CA ILE A 63 5.82 16.72 -15.38
C ILE A 63 6.27 17.57 -16.58
N LYS A 64 5.39 18.40 -17.14
CA LYS A 64 5.72 19.28 -18.28
C LYS A 64 6.71 20.38 -17.91
N GLU A 65 6.70 20.83 -16.67
CA GLU A 65 7.62 21.85 -16.15
C GLU A 65 8.97 21.21 -15.82
N LYS A 66 9.92 21.21 -16.77
CA LYS A 66 11.22 20.52 -16.68
C LYS A 66 12.04 20.85 -15.41
N ASN A 67 11.80 21.99 -14.76
CA ASN A 67 12.57 22.50 -13.62
C ASN A 67 11.76 22.66 -12.33
N SER A 68 10.68 21.90 -12.15
CA SER A 68 9.81 21.98 -10.96
C SER A 68 10.55 21.75 -9.64
N PHE A 69 11.67 21.03 -9.65
CA PHE A 69 12.50 20.76 -8.48
C PHE A 69 13.98 21.03 -8.78
N LYS A 70 14.70 21.72 -7.88
CA LYS A 70 16.14 22.06 -8.05
C LYS A 70 17.00 20.80 -8.11
N ASN A 71 16.76 19.87 -7.22
CA ASN A 71 17.54 18.63 -7.09
C ASN A 71 16.69 17.46 -6.62
N ILE A 72 17.28 16.25 -6.61
CA ILE A 72 16.60 15.02 -6.20
C ILE A 72 16.17 15.03 -4.73
N LYS A 73 16.95 15.65 -3.84
CA LYS A 73 16.64 15.72 -2.40
C LYS A 73 15.36 16.54 -2.16
N GLU A 74 15.20 17.65 -2.88
CA GLU A 74 13.98 18.46 -2.84
C GLU A 74 12.76 17.68 -3.34
N LEU A 75 12.89 16.95 -4.44
CA LEU A 75 11.83 16.10 -4.96
C LEU A 75 11.44 15.01 -3.94
N ILE A 76 12.40 14.27 -3.40
CA ILE A 76 12.11 13.21 -2.41
C ILE A 76 11.47 13.79 -1.15
N LYS A 77 11.93 14.95 -0.67
CA LYS A 77 11.30 15.66 0.45
C LYS A 77 9.84 16.00 0.14
N TYR A 78 9.56 16.46 -1.07
CA TYR A 78 8.20 16.80 -1.49
C TYR A 78 7.32 15.55 -1.59
N VAL A 79 7.82 14.45 -2.15
CA VAL A 79 7.13 13.14 -2.17
C VAL A 79 6.83 12.67 -0.76
N PHE A 80 7.80 12.79 0.17
CA PHE A 80 7.58 12.42 1.58
C PHE A 80 6.45 13.24 2.22
N ILE A 81 6.40 14.56 1.99
CA ILE A 81 5.32 15.41 2.51
C ILE A 81 3.95 14.94 1.99
N VAL A 82 3.86 14.66 0.68
CA VAL A 82 2.62 14.18 0.06
C VAL A 82 2.22 12.81 0.63
N CYS A 83 3.14 11.87 0.75
CA CYS A 83 2.88 10.56 1.37
C CYS A 83 2.42 10.70 2.83
N SER A 84 3.00 11.63 3.59
CA SER A 84 2.62 11.89 4.98
C SER A 84 1.19 12.42 5.09
N ILE A 85 0.71 13.19 4.11
CA ILE A 85 -0.70 13.61 4.04
C ILE A 85 -1.61 12.38 3.83
N PHE A 86 -1.26 11.50 2.89
CA PHE A 86 -2.03 10.31 2.58
C PHE A 86 -2.01 9.23 3.68
N LEU A 87 -1.10 9.34 4.64
CA LEU A 87 -1.11 8.47 5.83
C LEU A 87 -2.47 8.53 6.56
N PHE A 88 -3.10 9.71 6.59
CA PHE A 88 -4.38 9.94 7.27
C PHE A 88 -5.61 9.66 6.40
N MET A 89 -5.42 9.29 5.15
CA MET A 89 -6.52 8.93 4.26
C MET A 89 -6.93 7.47 4.48
N LEU A 90 -8.24 7.22 4.62
CA LEU A 90 -8.75 5.85 4.67
C LEU A 90 -8.61 5.17 3.29
N PRO A 91 -8.48 3.83 3.23
CA PRO A 91 -8.46 3.10 1.97
C PRO A 91 -9.80 3.26 1.23
N TRP A 92 -9.82 3.83 0.02
CA TRP A 92 -11.05 4.10 -0.73
C TRP A 92 -11.27 3.14 -1.90
N THR A 93 -10.20 2.67 -2.50
CA THR A 93 -10.24 1.92 -3.77
C THR A 93 -10.19 0.42 -3.56
N SER A 94 -9.66 -0.04 -2.42
CA SER A 94 -9.55 -1.46 -2.10
C SER A 94 -9.67 -1.72 -0.60
N SER A 95 -10.24 -2.87 -0.27
CA SER A 95 -10.30 -3.42 1.10
C SER A 95 -9.20 -4.46 1.38
N ASP A 96 -8.25 -4.64 0.47
CA ASP A 96 -7.23 -5.69 0.55
C ASP A 96 -6.36 -5.60 1.80
N ILE A 97 -6.13 -4.40 2.33
CA ILE A 97 -5.40 -4.21 3.58
C ILE A 97 -5.99 -5.03 4.73
N PHE A 98 -7.33 -5.12 4.82
CA PHE A 98 -8.01 -5.89 5.89
C PHE A 98 -7.81 -7.38 5.71
N TYR A 99 -7.73 -7.85 4.46
CA TYR A 99 -7.36 -9.23 4.17
C TYR A 99 -5.89 -9.51 4.55
N TYR A 100 -4.95 -8.61 4.21
CA TYR A 100 -3.54 -8.75 4.60
C TYR A 100 -3.37 -8.78 6.11
N MET A 101 -4.13 -7.96 6.82
CA MET A 101 -4.15 -7.94 8.28
C MET A 101 -4.70 -9.25 8.84
N GLY A 102 -5.83 -9.73 8.33
CA GLY A 102 -6.44 -10.99 8.79
C GLY A 102 -5.53 -12.21 8.60
N VAL A 103 -4.94 -12.37 7.40
CA VAL A 103 -4.03 -13.50 7.15
C VAL A 103 -2.70 -13.37 7.91
N GLY A 104 -2.23 -12.13 8.14
CA GLY A 104 -1.09 -11.87 9.00
C GLY A 104 -1.37 -12.20 10.46
N GLU A 105 -2.57 -11.89 10.95
CA GLU A 105 -3.03 -12.15 12.32
C GLU A 105 -3.19 -13.64 12.57
N LEU A 106 -3.78 -14.41 11.62
CA LEU A 106 -3.86 -15.86 11.67
C LEU A 106 -2.49 -16.51 11.97
N ASP A 107 -1.45 -16.05 11.27
CA ASP A 107 -0.10 -16.57 11.44
C ASP A 107 0.59 -16.02 12.70
N SER A 108 0.48 -14.71 12.98
CA SER A 108 1.26 -14.05 14.03
C SER A 108 0.75 -14.29 15.44
N GLN A 109 -0.58 -14.31 15.63
CA GLN A 109 -1.23 -14.39 16.96
C GLN A 109 -1.86 -15.75 17.22
N TYR A 110 -2.35 -16.41 16.16
CA TYR A 110 -3.05 -17.68 16.32
C TYR A 110 -2.23 -18.90 15.86
N GLY A 111 -1.03 -18.68 15.29
CA GLY A 111 -0.14 -19.76 14.86
C GLY A 111 -0.71 -20.64 13.75
N GLN A 112 -1.71 -20.13 13.01
CA GLN A 112 -2.35 -20.85 11.93
C GLN A 112 -1.65 -20.56 10.60
N ASN A 113 -1.61 -21.57 9.73
CA ASN A 113 -1.03 -21.39 8.40
C ASN A 113 -2.11 -20.92 7.41
N PRO A 114 -2.08 -19.65 6.93
CA PRO A 114 -3.12 -19.09 6.09
C PRO A 114 -3.14 -19.66 4.65
N TYR A 115 -2.19 -20.53 4.30
CA TYR A 115 -2.26 -21.30 3.05
C TYR A 115 -3.20 -22.51 3.14
N TYR A 116 -3.60 -22.92 4.36
CA TYR A 116 -4.46 -24.10 4.59
C TYR A 116 -5.80 -23.75 5.24
N ILE A 117 -5.85 -22.66 6.03
CA ILE A 117 -7.07 -22.24 6.71
C ILE A 117 -7.43 -20.81 6.30
N THR A 118 -8.73 -20.57 6.09
CA THR A 118 -9.25 -19.24 5.75
C THR A 118 -9.56 -18.44 7.02
N ILE A 119 -9.66 -17.11 6.88
CA ILE A 119 -10.07 -16.21 7.97
C ILE A 119 -11.47 -16.61 8.47
N GLU A 120 -12.43 -16.79 7.54
CA GLU A 120 -13.82 -17.12 7.85
C GLU A 120 -13.91 -18.47 8.58
N GLN A 121 -13.22 -19.50 8.09
CA GLN A 121 -13.19 -20.82 8.73
C GLN A 121 -12.68 -20.73 10.17
N TYR A 122 -11.50 -20.13 10.36
CA TYR A 122 -10.92 -20.03 11.71
C TYR A 122 -11.81 -19.22 12.65
N TYR A 123 -12.37 -18.10 12.16
CA TYR A 123 -13.25 -17.25 12.95
C TYR A 123 -14.53 -17.98 13.36
N SER A 124 -15.19 -18.72 12.46
CA SER A 124 -16.44 -19.46 12.74
C SER A 124 -16.24 -20.56 13.79
N GLU A 125 -15.08 -21.25 13.76
CA GLU A 125 -14.75 -22.33 14.69
C GLU A 125 -14.33 -21.81 16.09
N ASN A 126 -13.86 -20.56 16.18
CA ASN A 126 -13.25 -20.00 17.39
C ASN A 126 -13.87 -18.68 17.86
N SER A 127 -15.03 -18.29 17.38
CA SER A 127 -15.64 -16.96 17.63
C SER A 127 -15.70 -16.58 19.12
N ASN A 128 -15.99 -17.54 20.00
CA ASN A 128 -16.07 -17.32 21.45
C ASN A 128 -14.71 -17.06 22.13
N LYS A 129 -13.61 -17.31 21.43
CA LYS A 129 -12.23 -17.15 21.96
C LYS A 129 -11.50 -15.97 21.33
N ILE A 130 -12.04 -15.41 20.25
CA ILE A 130 -11.44 -14.29 19.52
C ILE A 130 -11.92 -13.00 20.16
N ASN A 131 -10.97 -12.27 20.78
CA ASN A 131 -11.15 -10.88 21.21
C ASN A 131 -10.08 -10.05 20.52
N ASP A 132 -10.33 -9.70 19.26
CA ASP A 132 -9.34 -9.18 18.32
C ASP A 132 -10.01 -8.32 17.25
N GLU A 133 -9.77 -7.01 17.29
CA GLU A 133 -10.37 -6.04 16.37
C GLU A 133 -9.97 -6.33 14.91
N ILE A 134 -8.78 -6.87 14.67
CA ILE A 134 -8.28 -7.18 13.33
C ILE A 134 -9.08 -8.35 12.75
N MET A 135 -9.25 -9.42 13.51
CA MET A 135 -10.03 -10.57 13.06
C MET A 135 -11.52 -10.25 12.90
N GLU A 136 -12.08 -9.43 13.78
CA GLU A 136 -13.46 -8.93 13.66
C GLU A 136 -13.68 -8.17 12.36
N GLN A 137 -12.71 -7.36 11.95
CA GLN A 137 -12.80 -6.62 10.69
C GLN A 137 -12.51 -7.50 9.47
N ALA A 138 -11.57 -8.43 9.60
CA ALA A 138 -11.12 -9.25 8.48
C ALA A 138 -12.13 -10.33 8.07
N LYS A 139 -12.96 -10.85 9.01
CA LYS A 139 -13.98 -11.87 8.72
C LYS A 139 -15.01 -11.42 7.67
N ASP A 140 -15.32 -10.13 7.63
CA ASP A 140 -16.29 -9.53 6.72
C ASP A 140 -15.67 -9.09 5.38
N ASN A 141 -14.36 -9.35 5.19
CA ASN A 141 -13.69 -9.04 3.93
C ASN A 141 -14.15 -9.97 2.81
N PHE A 142 -14.23 -9.43 1.58
CA PHE A 142 -14.63 -10.21 0.39
C PHE A 142 -13.79 -11.48 0.17
N TRP A 143 -12.52 -11.46 0.59
CA TRP A 143 -11.59 -12.59 0.43
C TRP A 143 -11.46 -13.46 1.68
N ALA A 144 -12.26 -13.23 2.74
CA ALA A 144 -12.14 -13.95 4.01
C ALA A 144 -12.31 -15.47 3.90
N ASN A 145 -13.04 -15.93 2.89
CA ASN A 145 -13.28 -17.35 2.59
C ASN A 145 -12.23 -17.99 1.66
N THR A 146 -11.18 -17.25 1.31
CA THR A 146 -10.12 -17.75 0.44
C THR A 146 -8.80 -17.90 1.22
N THR A 147 -8.04 -18.95 0.90
CA THR A 147 -6.67 -19.08 1.40
C THR A 147 -5.73 -18.11 0.70
N VAL A 148 -4.54 -17.87 1.29
CA VAL A 148 -3.57 -16.93 0.75
C VAL A 148 -3.10 -17.34 -0.65
N VAL A 149 -3.24 -16.41 -1.60
CA VAL A 149 -2.75 -16.56 -2.99
C VAL A 149 -1.41 -15.87 -3.22
N TYR A 150 -0.94 -15.09 -2.26
CA TYR A 150 0.35 -14.39 -2.34
C TYR A 150 1.50 -15.30 -1.96
N GLY A 151 2.71 -14.99 -2.46
CA GLY A 151 3.89 -15.76 -2.14
C GLY A 151 4.38 -15.57 -0.70
N PRO A 152 5.35 -16.38 -0.25
CA PRO A 152 5.78 -16.44 1.16
C PRO A 152 6.39 -15.13 1.68
N ILE A 153 6.98 -14.31 0.82
CA ILE A 153 7.54 -13.01 1.23
C ILE A 153 6.41 -12.05 1.64
N SER A 154 5.28 -12.05 0.93
CA SER A 154 4.10 -11.27 1.35
C SER A 154 3.63 -11.70 2.73
N GLN A 155 3.53 -13.01 2.97
CA GLN A 155 3.05 -13.53 4.25
C GLN A 155 3.98 -13.16 5.40
N ILE A 156 5.30 -13.18 5.20
CA ILE A 156 6.26 -12.70 6.20
C ILE A 156 6.02 -11.22 6.53
N ILE A 157 5.78 -10.39 5.51
CA ILE A 157 5.51 -8.96 5.70
C ILE A 157 4.21 -8.77 6.50
N PHE A 158 3.14 -9.46 6.11
CA PHE A 158 1.84 -9.37 6.78
C PHE A 158 1.95 -9.80 8.25
N LYS A 159 2.59 -10.93 8.51
CA LYS A 159 2.89 -11.44 9.86
C LYS A 159 3.66 -10.43 10.71
N LEU A 160 4.69 -9.80 10.17
CA LEU A 160 5.50 -8.82 10.91
C LEU A 160 4.68 -7.56 11.25
N CYS A 161 3.89 -7.06 10.32
CA CYS A 161 3.04 -5.89 10.54
C CYS A 161 2.00 -6.14 11.64
N THR A 162 1.32 -7.29 11.60
CA THR A 162 0.31 -7.65 12.60
C THR A 162 0.93 -7.94 13.95
N LYS A 163 2.09 -8.61 14.00
CA LYS A 163 2.82 -8.84 15.24
C LYS A 163 3.18 -7.54 15.98
N ILE A 164 3.59 -6.50 15.23
CA ILE A 164 3.89 -5.17 15.79
C ILE A 164 2.64 -4.51 16.36
N SER A 165 1.48 -4.70 15.73
CA SER A 165 0.22 -4.08 16.12
C SER A 165 -0.39 -4.63 17.40
N ASN A 166 -0.04 -5.85 17.78
CA ASN A 166 -0.56 -6.53 18.95
C ASN A 166 -2.11 -6.45 19.06
N LYS A 167 -2.78 -6.89 17.99
CA LYS A 167 -4.26 -6.93 17.85
C LYS A 167 -4.96 -5.55 17.73
N ASN A 168 -4.22 -4.45 17.78
CA ASN A 168 -4.80 -3.12 17.60
C ASN A 168 -4.87 -2.76 16.11
N ILE A 169 -6.07 -2.62 15.59
CA ILE A 169 -6.32 -2.37 14.17
C ILE A 169 -5.73 -1.04 13.69
N ASN A 170 -5.81 0.02 14.49
CA ASN A 170 -5.29 1.34 14.11
C ASN A 170 -3.75 1.32 13.99
N ILE A 171 -3.09 0.70 14.96
CA ILE A 171 -1.62 0.51 14.91
C ILE A 171 -1.25 -0.34 13.71
N CYS A 172 -2.03 -1.38 13.40
CA CYS A 172 -1.79 -2.24 12.26
C CYS A 172 -1.83 -1.46 10.94
N ILE A 173 -2.89 -0.70 10.70
CA ILE A 173 -3.06 0.12 9.50
C ILE A 173 -1.93 1.15 9.36
N ILE A 174 -1.60 1.85 10.45
CA ILE A 174 -0.51 2.83 10.45
C ILE A 174 0.82 2.16 10.12
N THR A 175 1.07 0.96 10.70
CA THR A 175 2.29 0.19 10.44
C THR A 175 2.41 -0.19 8.96
N PHE A 176 1.37 -0.74 8.36
CA PHE A 176 1.34 -1.07 6.94
C PHE A 176 1.57 0.15 6.05
N LYS A 177 0.88 1.26 6.32
CA LYS A 177 1.02 2.50 5.55
C LYS A 177 2.41 3.10 5.69
N PHE A 178 2.94 3.14 6.90
CA PHE A 178 4.27 3.69 7.16
C PHE A 178 5.35 2.90 6.42
N ILE A 179 5.28 1.57 6.46
CA ILE A 179 6.20 0.71 5.71
C ILE A 179 6.10 0.98 4.21
N ASN A 180 4.88 1.10 3.66
CA ASN A 180 4.68 1.41 2.25
C ASN A 180 5.22 2.79 1.87
N ILE A 181 5.13 3.80 2.75
CA ILE A 181 5.76 5.11 2.54
C ILE A 181 7.28 4.98 2.43
N LEU A 182 7.91 4.26 3.36
CA LEU A 182 9.36 4.04 3.32
C LEU A 182 9.79 3.34 2.03
N ILE A 183 9.04 2.33 1.60
CA ILE A 183 9.29 1.61 0.35
C ILE A 183 9.10 2.51 -0.86
N HIS A 184 8.06 3.34 -0.87
CA HIS A 184 7.83 4.29 -1.96
C HIS A 184 9.00 5.28 -2.13
N LEU A 185 9.50 5.81 -1.03
CA LEU A 185 10.67 6.69 -1.03
C LEU A 185 11.94 5.96 -1.51
N LEU A 186 12.12 4.71 -1.08
CA LEU A 186 13.24 3.88 -1.55
C LEU A 186 13.13 3.56 -3.04
N ASN A 187 11.93 3.26 -3.53
CA ASN A 187 11.65 3.09 -4.96
C ASN A 187 11.99 4.36 -5.75
N CYS A 188 11.58 5.54 -5.27
CA CYS A 188 11.96 6.83 -5.84
C CYS A 188 13.47 7.01 -5.92
N TYR A 189 14.19 6.67 -4.86
CA TYR A 189 15.64 6.75 -4.81
C TYR A 189 16.31 5.77 -5.79
N LEU A 190 15.82 4.52 -5.85
CA LEU A 190 16.35 3.51 -6.77
C LEU A 190 16.12 3.89 -8.23
N ILE A 191 14.95 4.41 -8.58
CA ILE A 191 14.66 4.93 -9.93
C ILE A 191 15.68 6.00 -10.31
N TYR A 192 15.96 6.93 -9.40
CA TYR A 192 16.99 7.94 -9.64
C TYR A 192 18.39 7.33 -9.81
N LYS A 193 18.76 6.37 -8.96
CA LYS A 193 20.06 5.69 -9.05
C LYS A 193 20.25 4.90 -10.35
N ILE A 194 19.17 4.31 -10.84
CA ILE A 194 19.20 3.56 -12.11
C ILE A 194 19.28 4.50 -13.31
N THR A 195 18.44 5.53 -13.32
CA THR A 195 18.23 6.38 -14.52
C THR A 195 19.12 7.61 -14.57
N GLY A 196 19.54 8.14 -13.43
CA GLY A 196 20.26 9.41 -13.30
C GLY A 196 19.38 10.65 -13.56
N LYS A 197 18.07 10.47 -13.81
CA LYS A 197 17.17 11.56 -14.24
C LYS A 197 16.03 11.76 -13.25
N LYS A 198 15.91 12.98 -12.70
CA LYS A 198 14.83 13.37 -11.77
C LYS A 198 13.42 13.15 -12.33
N ILE A 199 13.24 13.31 -13.64
CA ILE A 199 11.94 13.19 -14.27
C ILE A 199 11.29 11.82 -14.07
N PHE A 200 12.05 10.73 -14.13
CA PHE A 200 11.50 9.39 -13.91
C PHE A 200 11.09 9.17 -12.45
N THR A 201 11.86 9.74 -11.51
CA THR A 201 11.49 9.74 -10.09
C THR A 201 10.22 10.56 -9.85
N LEU A 202 10.06 11.70 -10.52
CA LEU A 202 8.85 12.52 -10.44
C LEU A 202 7.64 11.77 -10.99
N ILE A 203 7.80 11.14 -12.18
CA ILE A 203 6.73 10.36 -12.83
C ILE A 203 6.22 9.25 -11.90
N TYR A 204 7.11 8.56 -11.19
CA TYR A 204 6.74 7.53 -10.23
C TYR A 204 6.23 8.13 -8.91
N GLY A 205 7.03 9.00 -8.31
CA GLY A 205 6.88 9.45 -6.92
C GLY A 205 5.65 10.32 -6.64
N LEU A 206 5.19 11.09 -7.64
CA LEU A 206 4.00 11.93 -7.54
C LEU A 206 2.84 11.42 -8.39
N ASN A 207 2.90 10.19 -8.90
CA ASN A 207 1.79 9.63 -9.64
C ASN A 207 0.58 9.43 -8.73
N PRO A 208 -0.57 10.09 -8.98
CA PRO A 208 -1.74 9.99 -8.11
C PRO A 208 -2.24 8.56 -7.94
N PHE A 209 -2.20 7.75 -9.01
CA PHE A 209 -2.63 6.36 -8.96
C PHE A 209 -1.71 5.53 -8.04
N ILE A 210 -0.38 5.67 -8.18
CA ILE A 210 0.59 4.96 -7.34
C ILE A 210 0.45 5.38 -5.87
N LEU A 211 0.18 6.67 -5.60
CA LEU A 211 -0.02 7.16 -4.23
C LEU A 211 -1.30 6.60 -3.61
N ILE A 212 -2.41 6.56 -4.36
CA ILE A 212 -3.68 6.00 -3.85
C ILE A 212 -3.55 4.48 -3.66
N GLU A 213 -3.12 3.73 -4.67
CA GLU A 213 -3.05 2.28 -4.57
C GLU A 213 -1.92 1.82 -3.62
N GLY A 214 -0.77 2.47 -3.68
CA GLY A 214 0.40 2.07 -2.88
C GLY A 214 0.37 2.56 -1.43
N ILE A 215 -0.06 3.80 -1.17
CA ILE A 215 -0.01 4.38 0.20
C ILE A 215 -1.37 4.32 0.88
N VAL A 216 -2.46 4.65 0.15
CA VAL A 216 -3.80 4.70 0.77
C VAL A 216 -4.38 3.29 0.89
N SER A 217 -4.43 2.52 -0.20
CA SER A 217 -4.96 1.15 -0.23
C SER A 217 -3.95 0.07 0.17
N VAL A 218 -2.68 0.44 0.28
CA VAL A 218 -1.59 -0.40 0.82
C VAL A 218 -1.35 -1.68 0.02
N HIS A 219 -1.49 -1.62 -1.30
CA HIS A 219 -1.21 -2.80 -2.12
C HIS A 219 0.24 -3.28 -1.99
N ASN A 220 0.41 -4.59 -1.88
CA ASN A 220 1.71 -5.25 -1.74
C ASN A 220 2.58 -5.17 -3.02
N ASP A 221 2.05 -4.66 -4.12
CA ASP A 221 2.78 -4.35 -5.36
C ASP A 221 3.96 -3.39 -5.13
N MET A 222 3.89 -2.54 -4.10
CA MET A 222 4.99 -1.65 -3.75
C MET A 222 6.29 -2.40 -3.42
N PHE A 223 6.19 -3.56 -2.79
CA PHE A 223 7.32 -4.46 -2.51
C PHE A 223 7.79 -5.17 -3.78
N VAL A 224 6.88 -5.58 -4.66
CA VAL A 224 7.24 -6.14 -5.97
C VAL A 224 8.10 -5.14 -6.75
N ILE A 225 7.68 -3.88 -6.79
CA ILE A 225 8.43 -2.79 -7.44
C ILE A 225 9.79 -2.62 -6.79
N LEU A 226 9.87 -2.63 -5.45
CA LEU A 226 11.12 -2.49 -4.71
C LEU A 226 12.14 -3.56 -5.12
N PHE A 227 11.75 -4.83 -5.03
CA PHE A 227 12.68 -5.92 -5.32
C PHE A 227 13.01 -6.02 -6.81
N THR A 228 12.08 -5.66 -7.69
CA THR A 228 12.35 -5.52 -9.13
C THR A 228 13.36 -4.41 -9.41
N LEU A 229 13.21 -3.24 -8.77
CA LEU A 229 14.17 -2.13 -8.91
C LEU A 229 15.55 -2.49 -8.33
N LEU A 230 15.60 -3.21 -7.20
CA LEU A 230 16.85 -3.73 -6.64
C LEU A 230 17.52 -4.71 -7.59
N SER A 231 16.76 -5.63 -8.18
CA SER A 231 17.25 -6.55 -9.21
C SER A 231 17.87 -5.79 -10.39
N LEU A 232 17.14 -4.83 -10.95
CA LEU A 232 17.63 -3.98 -12.05
C LEU A 232 18.86 -3.14 -11.65
N TYR A 233 18.88 -2.61 -10.43
CA TYR A 233 20.03 -1.85 -9.93
C TYR A 233 21.27 -2.73 -9.82
N MET A 234 21.14 -3.95 -9.31
CA MET A 234 22.26 -4.91 -9.24
C MET A 234 22.75 -5.31 -10.62
N LEU A 235 21.86 -5.54 -11.56
CA LEU A 235 22.21 -5.88 -12.95
C LEU A 235 22.89 -4.70 -13.65
N LEU A 236 22.22 -3.57 -13.74
CA LEU A 236 22.62 -2.44 -14.61
C LEU A 236 23.76 -1.60 -14.03
N LYS A 237 23.80 -1.40 -12.70
CA LYS A 237 24.76 -0.51 -12.04
C LYS A 237 25.89 -1.25 -11.34
N LYS A 238 25.60 -2.40 -10.75
CA LYS A 238 26.60 -3.19 -10.00
C LYS A 238 27.17 -4.33 -10.80
N LYS A 239 26.60 -4.66 -11.97
CA LYS A 239 27.01 -5.77 -12.83
C LYS A 239 27.05 -7.12 -12.10
N ASN A 240 26.15 -7.28 -11.12
CA ASN A 240 26.07 -8.48 -10.30
C ASN A 240 24.78 -9.24 -10.62
N ILE A 241 24.90 -10.21 -11.52
CA ILE A 241 23.78 -11.03 -11.98
C ILE A 241 23.21 -11.91 -10.86
N VAL A 242 24.06 -12.42 -9.97
CA VAL A 242 23.63 -13.30 -8.86
C VAL A 242 22.69 -12.55 -7.94
N LEU A 243 23.08 -11.36 -7.46
CA LEU A 243 22.21 -10.53 -6.62
C LEU A 243 20.98 -10.05 -7.37
N SER A 244 21.09 -9.80 -8.69
CA SER A 244 19.93 -9.47 -9.52
C SER A 244 18.88 -10.58 -9.49
N VAL A 245 19.29 -11.83 -9.72
CA VAL A 245 18.39 -12.99 -9.67
C VAL A 245 17.81 -13.20 -8.25
N VAL A 246 18.63 -13.03 -7.21
CA VAL A 246 18.15 -13.14 -5.81
C VAL A 246 17.03 -12.11 -5.53
N PHE A 247 17.22 -10.84 -5.89
CA PHE A 247 16.18 -9.83 -5.70
C PHE A 247 14.95 -10.06 -6.57
N LEU A 248 15.11 -10.59 -7.78
CA LEU A 248 13.98 -11.02 -8.58
C LEU A 248 13.22 -12.17 -7.91
N GLY A 249 13.94 -13.11 -7.29
CA GLY A 249 13.35 -14.18 -6.49
C GLY A 249 12.48 -13.63 -5.34
N PHE A 250 12.93 -12.56 -4.65
CA PHE A 250 12.11 -11.90 -3.64
C PHE A 250 10.87 -11.25 -4.23
N ALA A 251 10.97 -10.58 -5.39
CA ALA A 251 9.80 -10.04 -6.08
C ALA A 251 8.80 -11.14 -6.45
N THR A 252 9.28 -12.27 -6.97
CA THR A 252 8.47 -13.45 -7.31
C THR A 252 7.84 -14.08 -6.06
N GLY A 253 8.57 -14.08 -4.93
CA GLY A 253 8.07 -14.52 -3.62
C GLY A 253 6.98 -13.61 -3.02
N ILE A 254 6.65 -12.48 -3.65
CA ILE A 254 5.49 -11.63 -3.35
C ILE A 254 4.36 -11.93 -4.32
N LYS A 255 4.63 -11.79 -5.63
CA LYS A 255 3.69 -12.09 -6.72
C LYS A 255 4.43 -12.78 -7.86
N TYR A 256 3.95 -13.93 -8.27
CA TYR A 256 4.60 -14.84 -9.22
C TYR A 256 4.92 -14.24 -10.59
N PHE A 257 4.13 -13.27 -11.06
CA PHE A 257 4.31 -12.69 -12.39
C PHE A 257 5.69 -12.01 -12.59
N SER A 258 6.37 -11.62 -11.52
CA SER A 258 7.70 -10.99 -11.58
C SER A 258 8.75 -11.90 -12.22
N ILE A 259 8.55 -13.23 -12.20
CA ILE A 259 9.46 -14.21 -12.83
C ILE A 259 9.59 -14.00 -14.35
N LEU A 260 8.61 -13.36 -14.98
CA LEU A 260 8.65 -13.05 -16.42
C LEU A 260 9.82 -12.15 -16.81
N LEU A 261 10.48 -11.49 -15.84
CA LEU A 261 11.70 -10.71 -16.10
C LEU A 261 12.95 -11.57 -16.13
N LEU A 262 12.92 -12.82 -15.67
CA LEU A 262 14.10 -13.70 -15.59
C LEU A 262 14.80 -13.91 -16.94
N PRO A 263 14.10 -14.19 -18.06
CA PRO A 263 14.74 -14.35 -19.35
C PRO A 263 15.56 -13.12 -19.78
N PHE A 264 15.05 -11.92 -19.49
CA PHE A 264 15.73 -10.67 -19.83
C PHE A 264 17.00 -10.45 -19.00
N ILE A 265 17.02 -10.92 -17.75
CA ILE A 265 18.20 -10.85 -16.87
C ILE A 265 19.27 -11.83 -17.32
N ILE A 266 18.88 -13.03 -17.79
CA ILE A 266 19.83 -14.07 -18.25
C ILE A 266 20.48 -13.69 -19.58
N ILE A 267 19.73 -13.05 -20.48
CA ILE A 267 20.24 -12.66 -21.81
C ILE A 267 21.13 -11.42 -21.73
N TYR A 268 20.96 -10.57 -20.72
CA TYR A 268 21.75 -9.34 -20.52
C TYR A 268 23.20 -9.66 -20.17
#